data_8eec1812a0f4688175b53727753c985b
#
_entry.id   8eec1812a0f4688175b53727753c985b
#
_cell.length_a   1.000
_cell.length_b   1.000
_cell.length_c   1.000
_cell.angle_alpha   90.00
_cell.angle_beta   90.00
_cell.angle_gamma   90.00
#
_symmetry.space_group_name_H-M   'P 1'
#
loop_
_entity.id
_entity.type
_entity.pdbx_description
1 polymer ?
#
loop_
_entity_poly.entity_id
_entity_poly.type
_entity_poly.pdbx_seq_one_letter_code
_entity_poly.pdbx_strand_id
1 'polypeptide(L)'
;HLFCMPDQVKDEFKKVIDYAATQPNIPFMSVKVTGFARFSLLEKLDELMHNATGSLMKRYLHAVESLSETEKEEWHKVRLRMQQVCDEGNKKNIGVLIDAEETWIQDPVDALTILMMDVFNKSKLVIYNTIQLYRHDRLVFLKDSYQAAEERNFILGMKLVRGAYMEKEGERAATMGYVS
;
A
#
# COMPACT_ATOMS: atom_id res chain seq x y z
N HIS A 1 22.11 -1.45 -12.87
CA HIS A 1 20.79 -1.21 -12.33
C HIS A 1 20.03 -0.29 -13.30
N LEU A 2 19.21 -0.87 -14.19
CA LEU A 2 18.22 -0.10 -14.91
C LEU A 2 17.17 0.37 -13.89
N PHE A 3 17.24 1.62 -13.51
CA PHE A 3 16.11 2.31 -12.88
C PHE A 3 15.02 2.40 -13.95
N CYS A 4 14.09 1.44 -13.93
CA CYS A 4 12.87 1.58 -14.72
C CYS A 4 12.18 2.86 -14.24
N MET A 5 11.94 3.81 -15.14
CA MET A 5 11.28 5.07 -14.78
C MET A 5 9.90 4.75 -14.18
N PRO A 6 9.49 5.37 -13.06
CA PRO A 6 8.21 5.03 -12.40
C PRO A 6 6.97 5.07 -13.30
N ASP A 7 7.00 5.89 -14.36
CA ASP A 7 5.92 5.92 -15.35
C ASP A 7 5.93 4.69 -16.27
N GLN A 8 7.11 4.14 -16.59
CA GLN A 8 7.21 2.86 -17.33
C GLN A 8 6.65 1.70 -16.51
N VAL A 9 6.93 1.68 -15.18
CA VAL A 9 6.37 0.67 -14.27
C VAL A 9 4.85 0.71 -14.27
N LYS A 10 4.25 1.91 -14.18
CA LYS A 10 2.80 2.09 -14.26
C LYS A 10 2.23 1.54 -15.59
N ASP A 11 2.88 1.83 -16.71
CA ASP A 11 2.43 1.37 -18.03
C ASP A 11 2.55 -0.15 -18.17
N GLU A 12 3.57 -0.77 -17.57
CA GLU A 12 3.67 -2.23 -17.49
C GLU A 12 2.53 -2.84 -16.66
N PHE A 13 2.18 -2.26 -15.50
CA PHE A 13 1.02 -2.71 -14.73
C PHE A 13 -0.29 -2.62 -15.52
N LYS A 14 -0.49 -1.58 -16.31
CA LYS A 14 -1.67 -1.45 -17.17
C LYS A 14 -1.71 -2.57 -18.22
N LYS A 15 -0.59 -2.88 -18.87
CA LYS A 15 -0.49 -4.02 -19.81
C LYS A 15 -0.82 -5.36 -19.15
N VAL A 16 -0.35 -5.58 -17.90
CA VAL A 16 -0.66 -6.79 -17.13
C VAL A 16 -2.16 -6.86 -16.83
N ILE A 17 -2.80 -5.76 -16.45
CA ILE A 17 -4.25 -5.70 -16.23
C ILE A 17 -5.00 -5.98 -17.53
N ASP A 18 -4.60 -5.38 -18.64
CA ASP A 18 -5.20 -5.62 -19.96
C ASP A 18 -5.11 -7.09 -20.36
N TYR A 19 -3.95 -7.71 -20.15
CA TYR A 19 -3.77 -9.15 -20.40
C TYR A 19 -4.65 -9.98 -19.46
N ALA A 20 -4.64 -9.72 -18.16
CA ALA A 20 -5.47 -10.44 -17.18
C ALA A 20 -6.96 -10.38 -17.54
N ALA A 21 -7.43 -9.22 -18.00
CA ALA A 21 -8.82 -9.02 -18.43
C ALA A 21 -9.23 -9.90 -19.62
N THR A 22 -8.28 -10.40 -20.41
CA THR A 22 -8.55 -11.35 -21.50
C THR A 22 -8.59 -12.80 -21.03
N GLN A 23 -8.21 -13.09 -19.77
CA GLN A 23 -8.07 -14.43 -19.22
C GLN A 23 -9.14 -14.69 -18.15
N PRO A 24 -10.07 -15.63 -18.33
CA PRO A 24 -11.16 -15.88 -17.38
C PRO A 24 -10.69 -16.43 -16.04
N ASN A 25 -9.48 -16.96 -15.95
CA ASN A 25 -8.87 -17.57 -14.79
C ASN A 25 -7.85 -16.67 -14.06
N ILE A 26 -7.71 -15.40 -14.44
CA ILE A 26 -6.81 -14.41 -13.79
C ILE A 26 -7.65 -13.25 -13.26
N PRO A 27 -8.30 -13.41 -12.07
CA PRO A 27 -9.15 -12.37 -11.52
C PRO A 27 -8.41 -11.29 -10.73
N PHE A 28 -7.10 -11.47 -10.47
CA PHE A 28 -6.29 -10.58 -9.62
C PHE A 28 -4.92 -10.31 -10.20
N MET A 29 -4.36 -9.17 -9.81
CA MET A 29 -2.94 -8.86 -9.96
C MET A 29 -2.36 -8.29 -8.65
N SER A 30 -1.07 -8.49 -8.40
CA SER A 30 -0.36 -7.91 -7.25
C SER A 30 0.47 -6.71 -7.66
N VAL A 31 0.53 -5.72 -6.76
CA VAL A 31 1.28 -4.47 -6.94
C VAL A 31 2.10 -4.18 -5.68
N LYS A 32 3.36 -3.81 -5.86
CA LYS A 32 4.22 -3.30 -4.80
C LYS A 32 4.38 -1.80 -4.92
N VAL A 33 4.18 -1.06 -3.82
CA VAL A 33 4.30 0.41 -3.81
C VAL A 33 5.74 0.86 -4.08
N THR A 34 6.74 0.05 -3.69
CA THR A 34 8.16 0.29 -4.04
C THR A 34 8.44 0.30 -5.54
N GLY A 35 7.55 -0.21 -6.38
CA GLY A 35 7.61 -0.04 -7.83
C GLY A 35 7.31 1.38 -8.31
N PHE A 36 6.61 2.18 -7.52
CA PHE A 36 6.21 3.56 -7.84
C PHE A 36 6.93 4.62 -7.01
N ALA A 37 7.38 4.24 -5.82
CA ALA A 37 7.95 5.11 -4.81
C ALA A 37 9.41 4.75 -4.52
N ARG A 38 10.24 5.77 -4.33
CA ARG A 38 11.58 5.59 -3.80
C ARG A 38 11.50 5.06 -2.37
N PHE A 39 12.26 3.99 -2.08
CA PHE A 39 12.26 3.32 -0.78
C PHE A 39 12.50 4.30 0.39
N SER A 40 13.50 5.17 0.27
CA SER A 40 13.82 6.16 1.30
C SER A 40 12.74 7.22 1.54
N LEU A 41 11.84 7.46 0.58
CA LEU A 41 10.68 8.32 0.80
C LEU A 41 9.62 7.59 1.63
N LEU A 42 9.41 6.29 1.39
CA LEU A 42 8.52 5.47 2.21
C LEU A 42 9.05 5.32 3.64
N GLU A 43 10.36 5.08 3.84
CA GLU A 43 10.98 5.04 5.17
C GLU A 43 10.77 6.37 5.92
N LYS A 44 11.01 7.50 5.27
CA LYS A 44 10.80 8.81 5.87
C LYS A 44 9.34 9.04 6.27
N LEU A 45 8.39 8.68 5.41
CA LEU A 45 6.96 8.78 5.73
C LEU A 45 6.60 7.88 6.91
N ASP A 46 7.10 6.65 6.94
CA ASP A 46 6.86 5.70 8.03
C ASP A 46 7.41 6.24 9.36
N GLU A 47 8.63 6.77 9.38
CA GLU A 47 9.23 7.41 10.55
C GLU A 47 8.40 8.61 11.04
N LEU A 48 7.98 9.49 10.14
CA LEU A 48 7.13 10.64 10.47
C LEU A 48 5.77 10.18 11.02
N MET A 49 5.19 9.10 10.48
CA MET A 49 3.95 8.52 10.98
C MET A 49 4.13 7.90 12.37
N HIS A 50 5.25 7.24 12.66
CA HIS A 50 5.56 6.69 13.97
C HIS A 50 5.73 7.77 15.06
N ASN A 51 6.26 8.93 14.69
CA ASN A 51 6.44 10.07 15.59
C ASN A 51 5.15 10.89 15.80
N ALA A 52 4.09 10.63 15.04
CA ALA A 52 2.81 11.30 15.15
C ALA A 52 1.79 10.46 15.97
N THR A 53 0.80 11.12 16.54
CA THR A 53 -0.26 10.48 17.33
C THR A 53 -1.62 10.51 16.62
N GLY A 54 -2.48 9.56 16.96
CA GLY A 54 -3.84 9.47 16.44
C GLY A 54 -4.05 8.28 15.51
N SER A 55 -5.15 8.29 14.76
CA SER A 55 -5.46 7.22 13.79
C SER A 55 -4.43 7.17 12.65
N LEU A 56 -4.37 6.03 11.95
CA LEU A 56 -3.48 5.86 10.79
C LEU A 56 -3.59 7.04 9.81
N MET A 57 -4.80 7.47 9.48
CA MET A 57 -5.01 8.58 8.53
C MET A 57 -4.56 9.93 9.07
N LYS A 58 -4.74 10.20 10.37
CA LYS A 58 -4.23 11.45 10.98
C LYS A 58 -2.70 11.47 10.94
N ARG A 59 -2.05 10.38 11.32
CA ARG A 59 -0.59 10.23 11.27
C ARG A 59 -0.06 10.38 9.84
N TYR A 60 -0.73 9.75 8.88
CA TYR A 60 -0.39 9.87 7.46
C TYR A 60 -0.48 11.31 6.93
N LEU A 61 -1.57 12.02 7.22
CA LEU A 61 -1.73 13.41 6.78
C LEU A 61 -0.64 14.30 7.38
N HIS A 62 -0.35 14.14 8.68
CA HIS A 62 0.73 14.86 9.35
C HIS A 62 2.11 14.56 8.70
N ALA A 63 2.39 13.30 8.40
CA ALA A 63 3.64 12.90 7.75
C ALA A 63 3.78 13.54 6.36
N VAL A 64 2.73 13.52 5.55
CA VAL A 64 2.74 14.13 4.21
C VAL A 64 2.92 15.67 4.30
N GLU A 65 2.28 16.33 5.25
CA GLU A 65 2.46 17.77 5.47
C GLU A 65 3.87 18.14 5.91
N SER A 66 4.56 17.23 6.62
CA SER A 66 5.93 17.42 7.13
C SER A 66 7.02 17.16 6.08
N LEU A 67 6.68 16.67 4.90
CA LEU A 67 7.62 16.51 3.79
C LEU A 67 8.07 17.88 3.24
N SER A 68 9.27 17.93 2.66
CA SER A 68 9.69 19.08 1.85
C SER A 68 8.81 19.21 0.59
N GLU A 69 8.76 20.38 -0.03
CA GLU A 69 7.95 20.60 -1.23
C GLU A 69 8.32 19.64 -2.37
N THR A 70 9.61 19.36 -2.56
CA THR A 70 10.07 18.38 -3.56
C THR A 70 9.57 16.96 -3.26
N GLU A 71 9.58 16.56 -1.97
CA GLU A 71 9.09 15.25 -1.56
C GLU A 71 7.57 15.16 -1.62
N LYS A 72 6.84 16.24 -1.35
CA LYS A 72 5.39 16.32 -1.56
C LYS A 72 5.02 16.13 -3.02
N GLU A 73 5.75 16.77 -3.93
CA GLU A 73 5.56 16.58 -5.37
C GLU A 73 5.86 15.13 -5.80
N GLU A 74 6.95 14.55 -5.28
CA GLU A 74 7.31 13.14 -5.53
C GLU A 74 6.19 12.22 -5.04
N TRP A 75 5.72 12.40 -3.78
CA TRP A 75 4.66 11.60 -3.20
C TRP A 75 3.31 11.78 -3.93
N HIS A 76 3.00 12.97 -4.36
CA HIS A 76 1.82 13.23 -5.19
C HIS A 76 1.85 12.41 -6.49
N LYS A 77 2.99 12.32 -7.16
CA LYS A 77 3.16 11.49 -8.37
C LYS A 77 2.98 10.00 -8.06
N VAL A 78 3.47 9.51 -6.90
CA VAL A 78 3.24 8.13 -6.45
C VAL A 78 1.76 7.86 -6.29
N ARG A 79 1.03 8.75 -5.61
CA ARG A 79 -0.42 8.63 -5.43
C ARG A 79 -1.18 8.60 -6.75
N LEU A 80 -0.83 9.47 -7.70
CA LEU A 80 -1.44 9.49 -9.03
C LEU A 80 -1.21 8.19 -9.81
N ARG A 81 0.01 7.64 -9.78
CA ARG A 81 0.32 6.36 -10.45
C ARG A 81 -0.49 5.22 -9.85
N MET A 82 -0.54 5.15 -8.52
CA MET A 82 -1.34 4.14 -7.82
C MET A 82 -2.82 4.26 -8.18
N GLN A 83 -3.36 5.49 -8.17
CA GLN A 83 -4.75 5.75 -8.54
C GLN A 83 -5.05 5.30 -9.98
N GLN A 84 -4.14 5.53 -10.93
CA GLN A 84 -4.30 5.11 -12.32
C GLN A 84 -4.33 3.58 -12.47
N VAL A 85 -3.49 2.87 -11.72
CA VAL A 85 -3.49 1.37 -11.71
C VAL A 85 -4.79 0.84 -11.09
N CYS A 86 -5.23 1.43 -9.98
CA CYS A 86 -6.49 1.06 -9.33
C CYS A 86 -7.72 1.34 -10.22
N ASP A 87 -7.73 2.47 -10.91
CA ASP A 87 -8.78 2.84 -11.86
C ASP A 87 -8.87 1.84 -13.03
N GLU A 88 -7.72 1.43 -13.57
CA GLU A 88 -7.67 0.44 -14.64
C GLU A 88 -8.18 -0.93 -14.16
N GLY A 89 -7.77 -1.37 -12.96
CA GLY A 89 -8.30 -2.59 -12.33
C GLY A 89 -9.81 -2.51 -12.14
N ASN A 90 -10.31 -1.37 -11.69
CA ASN A 90 -11.74 -1.14 -11.52
C ASN A 90 -12.52 -1.21 -12.84
N LYS A 91 -12.01 -0.57 -13.91
CA LYS A 91 -12.62 -0.58 -15.25
C LYS A 91 -12.66 -1.98 -15.85
N LYS A 92 -11.60 -2.75 -15.68
CA LYS A 92 -11.45 -4.10 -16.24
C LYS A 92 -11.99 -5.21 -15.33
N ASN A 93 -12.46 -4.86 -14.14
CA ASN A 93 -12.93 -5.81 -13.12
C ASN A 93 -11.85 -6.82 -12.69
N ILE A 94 -10.59 -6.36 -12.61
CA ILE A 94 -9.45 -7.12 -12.09
C ILE A 94 -9.14 -6.61 -10.69
N GLY A 95 -9.11 -7.51 -9.70
CA GLY A 95 -8.74 -7.16 -8.33
C GLY A 95 -7.27 -6.77 -8.23
N VAL A 96 -6.98 -5.64 -7.57
CA VAL A 96 -5.62 -5.14 -7.35
C VAL A 96 -5.23 -5.43 -5.91
N LEU A 97 -4.29 -6.35 -5.72
CA LEU A 97 -3.75 -6.75 -4.41
C LEU A 97 -2.50 -5.90 -4.13
N ILE A 98 -2.60 -4.96 -3.19
CA ILE A 98 -1.44 -4.17 -2.75
C ILE A 98 -0.63 -5.01 -1.78
N ASP A 99 0.58 -5.40 -2.18
CA ASP A 99 1.44 -6.24 -1.37
C ASP A 99 2.01 -5.47 -0.17
N ALA A 100 2.04 -6.14 0.98
CA ALA A 100 2.84 -5.68 2.11
C ALA A 100 4.31 -6.02 1.88
N GLU A 101 5.17 -5.12 2.31
CA GLU A 101 6.62 -5.22 2.15
C GLU A 101 7.30 -5.17 3.53
N GLU A 102 8.46 -4.54 3.66
CA GLU A 102 9.16 -4.37 4.93
C GLU A 102 8.33 -3.54 5.92
N THR A 103 8.37 -3.91 7.22
CA THR A 103 7.51 -3.27 8.24
C THR A 103 7.79 -1.79 8.44
N TRP A 104 9.02 -1.35 8.17
CA TRP A 104 9.47 0.05 8.33
C TRP A 104 9.17 0.97 7.12
N ILE A 105 8.38 0.47 6.18
CA ILE A 105 7.77 1.27 5.09
C ILE A 105 6.27 1.01 4.99
N GLN A 106 5.68 0.20 5.89
CA GLN A 106 4.35 -0.35 5.70
C GLN A 106 3.23 0.63 6.06
N ASP A 107 3.38 1.47 7.07
CA ASP A 107 2.32 2.40 7.49
C ASP A 107 1.87 3.36 6.35
N PRO A 108 2.78 4.00 5.59
CA PRO A 108 2.37 4.82 4.42
C PRO A 108 1.74 3.98 3.29
N VAL A 109 2.15 2.72 3.11
CA VAL A 109 1.54 1.80 2.14
C VAL A 109 0.11 1.46 2.56
N ASP A 110 -0.10 1.13 3.84
CA ASP A 110 -1.41 0.86 4.41
C ASP A 110 -2.36 2.06 4.27
N ALA A 111 -1.88 3.26 4.61
CA ALA A 111 -2.66 4.48 4.48
C ALA A 111 -3.04 4.80 3.03
N LEU A 112 -2.09 4.67 2.10
CA LEU A 112 -2.34 4.85 0.67
C LEU A 112 -3.37 3.84 0.15
N THR A 113 -3.29 2.58 0.60
CA THR A 113 -4.21 1.53 0.19
C THR A 113 -5.63 1.77 0.70
N ILE A 114 -5.78 2.22 1.96
CA ILE A 114 -7.10 2.62 2.52
C ILE A 114 -7.70 3.77 1.70
N LEU A 115 -6.90 4.75 1.28
CA LEU A 115 -7.37 5.82 0.40
C LEU A 115 -7.86 5.29 -0.96
N MET A 116 -7.17 4.31 -1.54
CA MET A 116 -7.61 3.68 -2.80
C MET A 116 -8.89 2.88 -2.61
N MET A 117 -9.05 2.15 -1.51
CA MET A 117 -10.31 1.46 -1.19
C MET A 117 -11.47 2.44 -1.04
N ASP A 118 -11.24 3.55 -0.33
CA ASP A 118 -12.29 4.57 -0.15
C ASP A 118 -12.77 5.19 -1.47
N VAL A 119 -11.90 5.26 -2.46
CA VAL A 119 -12.28 5.75 -3.81
C VAL A 119 -12.95 4.66 -4.66
N PHE A 120 -12.39 3.45 -4.70
CA PHE A 120 -12.75 2.45 -5.70
C PHE A 120 -13.65 1.32 -5.19
N ASN A 121 -13.68 1.03 -3.87
CA ASN A 121 -14.46 -0.07 -3.30
C ASN A 121 -15.86 0.38 -2.82
N LYS A 122 -16.54 1.27 -3.53
CA LYS A 122 -17.87 1.77 -3.10
C LYS A 122 -18.99 0.80 -3.39
N SER A 123 -19.03 0.20 -4.56
CA SER A 123 -20.10 -0.69 -5.02
C SER A 123 -19.65 -2.14 -5.25
N LYS A 124 -18.36 -2.35 -5.43
CA LYS A 124 -17.73 -3.65 -5.62
C LYS A 124 -16.34 -3.66 -5.02
N LEU A 125 -15.86 -4.85 -4.69
CA LEU A 125 -14.52 -5.05 -4.15
C LEU A 125 -13.50 -5.18 -5.27
N VAL A 126 -12.56 -4.23 -5.36
CA VAL A 126 -11.50 -4.19 -6.39
C VAL A 126 -10.12 -4.10 -5.76
N ILE A 127 -9.95 -3.26 -4.73
CA ILE A 127 -8.67 -3.00 -4.09
C ILE A 127 -8.57 -3.77 -2.79
N TYR A 128 -7.44 -4.44 -2.59
CA TYR A 128 -7.15 -5.24 -1.40
C TYR A 128 -5.85 -4.78 -0.77
N ASN A 129 -5.84 -4.60 0.56
CA ASN A 129 -4.62 -4.47 1.33
C ASN A 129 -4.09 -5.85 1.77
N THR A 130 -2.84 -5.91 2.20
CA THR A 130 -2.22 -7.14 2.68
C THR A 130 -1.91 -7.05 4.17
N ILE A 131 -2.42 -8.00 4.95
CA ILE A 131 -2.16 -8.12 6.39
C ILE A 131 -1.06 -9.14 6.64
N GLN A 132 0.02 -8.71 7.27
CA GLN A 132 1.16 -9.53 7.69
C GLN A 132 0.85 -10.16 9.07
N LEU A 133 0.35 -11.41 9.09
CA LEU A 133 -0.14 -12.07 10.30
C LEU A 133 0.93 -12.33 11.37
N TYR A 134 2.20 -12.16 11.04
CA TYR A 134 3.34 -12.32 11.97
C TYR A 134 3.63 -11.02 12.77
N ARG A 135 2.94 -9.91 12.50
CA ARG A 135 3.08 -8.66 13.26
C ARG A 135 2.05 -8.59 14.39
N HIS A 136 2.45 -8.05 15.53
CA HIS A 136 1.60 -7.93 16.72
C HIS A 136 0.47 -6.91 16.59
N ASP A 137 0.68 -5.86 15.77
CA ASP A 137 -0.22 -4.72 15.61
C ASP A 137 -1.35 -4.96 14.60
N ARG A 138 -1.30 -6.06 13.83
CA ARG A 138 -2.21 -6.26 12.69
C ARG A 138 -3.68 -6.49 13.06
N LEU A 139 -3.95 -7.04 14.24
CA LEU A 139 -5.35 -7.18 14.68
C LEU A 139 -5.99 -5.82 15.01
N VAL A 140 -5.23 -4.92 15.64
CA VAL A 140 -5.68 -3.54 15.89
C VAL A 140 -5.90 -2.81 14.57
N PHE A 141 -4.91 -2.87 13.68
CA PHE A 141 -5.00 -2.30 12.33
C PHE A 141 -6.24 -2.80 11.56
N LEU A 142 -6.54 -4.10 11.62
CA LEU A 142 -7.72 -4.67 10.95
C LEU A 142 -9.03 -4.09 11.52
N LYS A 143 -9.14 -3.99 12.85
CA LYS A 143 -10.33 -3.41 13.51
C LYS A 143 -10.51 -1.94 13.14
N ASP A 144 -9.44 -1.15 13.17
CA ASP A 144 -9.46 0.27 12.81
C ASP A 144 -9.81 0.46 11.32
N SER A 145 -9.28 -0.41 10.46
CA SER A 145 -9.59 -0.41 9.03
C SER A 145 -11.06 -0.76 8.76
N TYR A 146 -11.61 -1.72 9.51
CA TYR A 146 -13.01 -2.08 9.42
C TYR A 146 -13.93 -0.93 9.87
N GLN A 147 -13.61 -0.31 10.99
CA GLN A 147 -14.36 0.86 11.47
C GLN A 147 -14.31 2.01 10.45
N ALA A 148 -13.14 2.29 9.89
CA ALA A 148 -12.99 3.32 8.85
C ALA A 148 -13.82 2.99 7.59
N ALA A 149 -13.92 1.70 7.24
CA ALA A 149 -14.72 1.26 6.11
C ALA A 149 -16.22 1.47 6.35
N GLU A 150 -16.71 1.19 7.57
CA GLU A 150 -18.09 1.47 7.96
C GLU A 150 -18.39 2.97 7.95
N GLU A 151 -17.55 3.79 8.61
CA GLU A 151 -17.74 5.25 8.72
C GLU A 151 -17.71 5.96 7.34
N ARG A 152 -16.88 5.48 6.42
CA ARG A 152 -16.68 6.09 5.10
C ARG A 152 -17.42 5.39 3.97
N ASN A 153 -18.17 4.34 4.30
CA ASN A 153 -18.98 3.54 3.38
C ASN A 153 -18.19 3.02 2.18
N PHE A 154 -17.20 2.16 2.45
CA PHE A 154 -16.49 1.39 1.42
C PHE A 154 -16.34 -0.08 1.82
N ILE A 155 -16.11 -0.96 0.84
CA ILE A 155 -15.92 -2.40 1.07
C ILE A 155 -14.46 -2.65 1.42
N LEU A 156 -14.19 -3.21 2.61
CA LEU A 156 -12.86 -3.56 3.04
C LEU A 156 -12.37 -4.84 2.36
N GLY A 157 -11.25 -4.77 1.63
CA GLY A 157 -10.58 -5.90 0.98
C GLY A 157 -9.26 -6.24 1.66
N MET A 158 -9.07 -7.50 2.07
CA MET A 158 -7.86 -7.92 2.76
C MET A 158 -7.30 -9.24 2.22
N LYS A 159 -6.00 -9.27 1.95
CA LYS A 159 -5.19 -10.46 1.68
C LYS A 159 -4.38 -10.80 2.93
N LEU A 160 -4.38 -12.04 3.36
CA LEU A 160 -3.64 -12.49 4.54
C LEU A 160 -2.35 -13.20 4.12
N VAL A 161 -1.21 -12.80 4.70
CA VAL A 161 0.09 -13.43 4.47
C VAL A 161 0.76 -13.84 5.78
N ARG A 162 1.51 -14.96 5.76
CA ARG A 162 2.00 -15.61 6.98
C ARG A 162 3.51 -15.48 7.21
N GLY A 163 4.32 -14.97 6.31
CA GLY A 163 5.75 -14.97 6.56
C GLY A 163 6.65 -14.51 5.41
N ALA A 164 6.17 -13.73 4.47
CA ALA A 164 6.92 -13.33 3.28
C ALA A 164 8.22 -12.55 3.59
N TYR A 165 8.28 -11.81 4.70
CA TYR A 165 9.40 -10.95 5.06
C TYR A 165 10.07 -11.33 6.41
N MET A 166 9.77 -12.48 6.96
CA MET A 166 10.27 -12.90 8.31
C MET A 166 11.79 -12.88 8.41
N GLU A 167 12.52 -13.31 7.38
CA GLU A 167 14.00 -13.31 7.40
C GLU A 167 14.53 -11.88 7.49
N LYS A 168 14.06 -10.96 6.65
CA LYS A 168 14.46 -9.55 6.66
C LYS A 168 14.09 -8.86 7.98
N GLU A 169 12.93 -9.18 8.54
CA GLU A 169 12.50 -8.67 9.85
C GLU A 169 13.43 -9.17 10.97
N GLY A 170 13.82 -10.46 10.93
CA GLY A 170 14.79 -11.02 11.86
C GLY A 170 16.18 -10.38 11.76
N GLU A 171 16.68 -10.16 10.55
CA GLU A 171 17.95 -9.45 10.30
C GLU A 171 17.89 -8.00 10.83
N ARG A 172 16.78 -7.30 10.59
CA ARG A 172 16.58 -5.93 11.10
C ARG A 172 16.51 -5.93 12.63
N ALA A 173 15.76 -6.85 13.24
CA ALA A 173 15.67 -6.97 14.69
C ALA A 173 17.05 -7.19 15.33
N ALA A 174 17.87 -8.09 14.76
CA ALA A 174 19.23 -8.33 15.22
C ALA A 174 20.11 -7.07 15.08
N THR A 175 20.02 -6.33 13.97
CA THR A 175 20.79 -5.12 13.72
C THR A 175 20.40 -3.97 14.66
N MET A 176 19.12 -3.83 14.95
CA MET A 176 18.56 -2.74 15.77
C MET A 176 18.49 -3.10 17.26
N GLY A 177 18.78 -4.35 17.64
CA GLY A 177 18.70 -4.82 19.02
C GLY A 177 17.25 -5.00 19.52
N TYR A 178 16.30 -5.23 18.62
CA TYR A 178 14.91 -5.51 18.99
C TYR A 178 14.74 -6.98 19.43
N VAL A 179 13.77 -7.22 20.31
CA VAL A 179 13.34 -8.58 20.66
C VAL A 179 12.54 -9.12 19.47
N SER A 180 12.99 -10.24 18.89
CA SER A 180 12.33 -10.92 17.77
C SER A 180 11.29 -11.93 18.26
#